data_30eb3e19e4abfbb6715466c3abf2ae9f
#
_entry.id   30eb3e19e4abfbb6715466c3abf2ae9f
#
_cell.length_a   1.000
_cell.length_b   1.000
_cell.length_c   1.000
_cell.angle_alpha   90.00
_cell.angle_beta   90.00
_cell.angle_gamma   90.00
#
_symmetry.space_group_name_H-M   'P 1'
#
loop_
_entity.id
_entity.type
_entity.pdbx_description
1 polymer ?
#
loop_
_entity_poly.entity_id
_entity_poly.type
_entity_poly.pdbx_seq_one_letter_code
_entity_poly.pdbx_strand_id
1 'polypeptide(L)'
;MKTALKMSVAGLAACLAHGCAGESTTGLALPDLAAHQWKYRVLIIDTPSMQSAPYLQQISAFDAAAAGLKERDLEVMTQTPAPAFRVRLVGKDGGVKLDVGTPMTTDALFALIDAMPMRQDEMSNR
;
A
#
# COMPACT_ATOMS: atom_id res chain seq x y z
N MET A 1 25.20 46.80 -15.46
CA MET A 1 25.04 46.31 -15.31
C MET A 1 24.31 45.50 -15.15
N LYS A 2 24.04 45.32 -15.18
CA LYS A 2 23.54 44.73 -15.01
C LYS A 2 22.91 43.82 -15.11
N THR A 3 22.69 43.46 -15.19
CA THR A 3 22.17 42.72 -15.33
C THR A 3 21.68 41.78 -15.14
N ALA A 4 21.78 41.51 -15.01
CA ALA A 4 21.38 40.61 -14.82
C ALA A 4 20.69 39.90 -14.54
N LEU A 5 20.55 39.78 -14.41
CA LEU A 5 20.03 39.12 -14.13
C LEU A 5 19.18 38.38 -14.22
N LYS A 6 18.98 38.29 -14.32
CA LYS A 6 18.22 37.68 -14.40
C LYS A 6 17.87 36.63 -14.27
N MET A 7 17.97 36.28 -14.19
CA MET A 7 17.69 35.34 -14.11
C MET A 7 17.05 34.52 -13.76
N SER A 8 16.94 34.48 -13.59
CA SER A 8 16.43 33.68 -13.29
C SER A 8 15.61 32.99 -13.21
N VAL A 9 15.52 33.07 -13.19
CA VAL A 9 14.72 32.55 -13.08
C VAL A 9 14.18 31.62 -13.26
N ALA A 10 14.32 31.38 -13.63
CA ALA A 10 13.82 30.55 -13.91
C ALA A 10 13.58 29.52 -13.44
N GLY A 11 13.84 29.44 -13.25
CA GLY A 11 13.63 28.47 -12.89
C GLY A 11 12.73 27.86 -12.55
N LEU A 12 12.60 28.18 -12.47
CA LEU A 12 11.88 27.67 -12.06
C LEU A 12 11.02 26.98 -12.38
N ALA A 13 11.06 27.11 -12.79
CA ALA A 13 10.25 26.59 -13.09
C ALA A 13 10.16 25.45 -13.05
N ALA A 14 10.60 25.29 -13.07
CA ALA A 14 10.54 24.30 -13.02
C ALA A 14 10.00 23.57 -12.32
N CYS A 15 10.02 23.82 -12.07
CA CYS A 15 9.63 23.16 -11.37
C CYS A 15 8.64 22.67 -11.34
N LEU A 16 8.46 23.06 -11.90
CA LEU A 16 7.61 22.73 -11.78
C LEU A 16 7.17 21.81 -12.03
N ALA A 17 7.38 21.75 -12.41
CA ALA A 17 7.10 20.96 -12.44
C ALA A 17 6.91 20.17 -12.15
N HIS A 18 6.99 20.20 -12.10
CA HIS A 18 6.87 19.44 -11.57
C HIS A 18 6.33 18.83 -11.09
N GLY A 19 6.26 19.16 -11.22
CA GLY A 19 5.95 18.55 -10.56
C GLY A 19 5.38 18.06 -10.36
N CYS A 20 5.61 18.24 -10.53
CA CYS A 20 5.23 17.78 -10.18
C CYS A 20 4.79 16.90 -10.05
N ALA A 21 4.80 16.82 -10.39
CA ALA A 21 4.30 15.93 -10.27
C ALA A 21 4.44 14.95 -9.65
N GLY A 22 4.77 14.83 -9.53
CA GLY A 22 4.88 13.82 -9.16
C GLY A 22 4.53 13.19 -8.21
N GLU A 23 4.50 13.41 -7.92
CA GLU A 23 4.11 12.88 -7.30
C GLU A 23 3.57 11.79 -7.09
N SER A 24 3.20 11.52 -7.21
CA SER A 24 2.30 10.41 -7.20
C SER A 24 2.93 9.06 -7.20
N THR A 25 4.21 8.98 -7.22
CA THR A 25 4.86 7.68 -7.34
C THR A 25 5.65 7.33 -6.10
N THR A 26 4.99 7.41 -4.96
CA THR A 26 5.64 7.14 -3.70
C THR A 26 5.77 5.66 -3.38
N GLY A 27 5.24 4.79 -4.20
CA GLY A 27 5.34 3.36 -3.96
C GLY A 27 5.60 2.60 -5.24
N LEU A 28 5.82 1.33 -5.12
CA LEU A 28 5.97 0.45 -6.27
C LEU A 28 4.61 0.20 -6.92
N ALA A 29 4.63 -0.14 -8.19
CA ALA A 29 3.40 -0.56 -8.86
C ALA A 29 2.88 -1.84 -8.20
N LEU A 30 1.58 -2.08 -8.35
CA LEU A 30 1.00 -3.34 -7.88
C LEU A 30 1.60 -4.51 -8.68
N PRO A 31 1.86 -5.64 -8.03
CA PRO A 31 2.26 -6.84 -8.74
C PRO A 31 1.08 -7.40 -9.55
N ASP A 32 1.36 -8.33 -10.44
CA ASP A 32 0.32 -9.03 -11.17
C ASP A 32 -0.41 -9.98 -10.21
N LEU A 33 -1.69 -9.71 -9.99
CA LEU A 33 -2.51 -10.48 -9.06
C LEU A 33 -3.63 -11.26 -9.76
N ALA A 34 -3.51 -11.49 -11.07
CA ALA A 34 -4.57 -12.16 -11.82
C ALA A 34 -4.90 -13.54 -11.25
N ALA A 35 -3.90 -14.28 -10.79
CA ALA A 35 -4.11 -15.61 -10.21
C ALA A 35 -4.81 -15.57 -8.85
N HIS A 36 -4.81 -14.42 -8.20
CA HIS A 36 -5.44 -14.26 -6.87
C HIS A 36 -6.87 -13.75 -6.97
N GLN A 37 -7.22 -13.10 -8.09
CA GLN A 37 -8.53 -12.48 -8.25
C GLN A 37 -9.63 -13.50 -8.02
N TRP A 38 -10.63 -13.10 -7.24
CA TRP A 38 -11.79 -13.91 -6.84
C TRP A 38 -11.47 -15.03 -5.85
N LYS A 39 -10.20 -15.25 -5.51
CA LYS A 39 -9.78 -16.29 -4.56
C LYS A 39 -9.25 -15.72 -3.27
N TYR A 40 -8.43 -14.69 -3.37
CA TYR A 40 -7.70 -14.14 -2.23
C TYR A 40 -7.75 -12.62 -2.23
N ARG A 41 -7.77 -12.07 -1.02
CA ARG A 41 -7.41 -10.67 -0.79
C ARG A 41 -5.90 -10.64 -0.58
N VAL A 42 -5.25 -9.57 -0.99
CA VAL A 42 -3.80 -9.50 -0.91
C VAL A 42 -3.39 -8.22 -0.17
N LEU A 43 -2.55 -8.38 0.84
CA LEU A 43 -1.90 -7.27 1.51
C LEU A 43 -0.52 -7.11 0.89
N ILE A 44 -0.27 -5.95 0.30
CA ILE A 44 1.01 -5.66 -0.32
C ILE A 44 1.74 -4.66 0.55
N ILE A 45 2.89 -5.05 1.08
CA ILE A 45 3.71 -4.21 1.93
C ILE A 45 4.94 -3.80 1.13
N ASP A 46 5.01 -2.51 0.81
CA ASP A 46 6.22 -1.93 0.24
C ASP A 46 7.10 -1.45 1.38
N THR A 47 8.39 -1.72 1.32
CA THR A 47 9.32 -1.28 2.34
C THR A 47 10.70 -1.00 1.72
N PRO A 48 11.40 0.05 2.19
CA PRO A 48 12.78 0.26 1.77
C PRO A 48 13.70 -0.88 2.17
N SER A 49 13.42 -1.51 3.32
CA SER A 49 14.22 -2.62 3.85
C SER A 49 13.38 -3.51 4.71
N MET A 50 13.64 -4.81 4.66
CA MET A 50 12.96 -5.77 5.53
C MET A 50 13.43 -5.68 6.98
N GLN A 51 14.45 -4.86 7.27
CA GLN A 51 14.89 -4.56 8.63
C GLN A 51 14.35 -3.22 9.15
N SER A 52 13.58 -2.48 8.33
CA SER A 52 13.06 -1.20 8.77
C SER A 52 12.01 -1.38 9.87
N ALA A 53 11.98 -0.42 10.80
CA ALA A 53 11.09 -0.52 11.96
C ALA A 53 9.61 -0.63 11.59
N PRO A 54 9.08 0.18 10.66
CA PRO A 54 7.67 0.04 10.28
C PRO A 54 7.34 -1.33 9.70
N TYR A 55 8.24 -1.88 8.90
CA TYR A 55 8.03 -3.20 8.31
C TYR A 55 7.99 -4.28 9.38
N LEU A 56 8.97 -4.28 10.30
CA LEU A 56 9.04 -5.28 11.37
C LEU A 56 7.80 -5.19 12.27
N GLN A 57 7.37 -3.99 12.59
CA GLN A 57 6.14 -3.78 13.37
C GLN A 57 4.92 -4.38 12.66
N GLN A 58 4.78 -4.12 11.37
CA GLN A 58 3.63 -4.59 10.60
C GLN A 58 3.63 -6.11 10.47
N ILE A 59 4.78 -6.70 10.16
CA ILE A 59 4.89 -8.15 10.00
C ILE A 59 4.61 -8.86 11.32
N SER A 60 5.13 -8.31 12.43
CA SER A 60 4.88 -8.89 13.75
C SER A 60 3.38 -8.92 14.06
N ALA A 61 2.67 -7.83 13.75
CA ALA A 61 1.23 -7.77 13.97
C ALA A 61 0.48 -8.80 13.13
N PHE A 62 0.86 -8.95 11.86
CA PHE A 62 0.20 -9.89 10.97
C PHE A 62 0.52 -11.35 11.36
N ASP A 63 1.75 -11.63 11.74
CA ASP A 63 2.11 -12.99 12.19
C ASP A 63 1.32 -13.37 13.43
N ALA A 64 1.12 -12.43 14.34
CA ALA A 64 0.35 -12.69 15.56
C ALA A 64 -1.12 -12.98 15.26
N ALA A 65 -1.62 -12.55 14.11
CA ALA A 65 -3.02 -12.71 13.72
C ALA A 65 -3.18 -13.63 12.51
N ALA A 66 -2.23 -14.53 12.29
CA ALA A 66 -2.20 -15.37 11.08
C ALA A 66 -3.50 -16.13 10.85
N ALA A 67 -4.12 -16.66 11.90
CA ALA A 67 -5.38 -17.40 11.78
C ALA A 67 -6.51 -16.51 11.25
N GLY A 68 -6.57 -15.26 11.73
CA GLY A 68 -7.58 -14.30 11.26
C GLY A 68 -7.36 -13.88 9.81
N LEU A 69 -6.10 -13.78 9.40
CA LEU A 69 -5.77 -13.50 8.01
C LEU A 69 -6.23 -14.65 7.11
N LYS A 70 -5.94 -15.88 7.52
CA LYS A 70 -6.32 -17.05 6.75
C LYS A 70 -7.84 -17.18 6.65
N GLU A 71 -8.54 -16.91 7.73
CA GLU A 71 -10.01 -16.95 7.74
C GLU A 71 -10.61 -16.00 6.70
N ARG A 72 -9.93 -14.88 6.41
CA ARG A 72 -10.38 -13.88 5.46
C ARG A 72 -9.75 -14.04 4.08
N ASP A 73 -9.13 -15.19 3.82
CA ASP A 73 -8.45 -15.47 2.57
C ASP A 73 -7.45 -14.37 2.19
N LEU A 74 -6.70 -13.91 3.18
CA LEU A 74 -5.67 -12.88 3.00
C LEU A 74 -4.30 -13.49 2.82
N GLU A 75 -3.60 -13.03 1.79
CA GLU A 75 -2.18 -13.34 1.60
C GLU A 75 -1.38 -12.06 1.74
N VAL A 76 -0.19 -12.17 2.29
CA VAL A 76 0.71 -11.05 2.49
C VAL A 76 1.88 -11.16 1.52
N MET A 77 2.12 -10.09 0.78
CA MET A 77 3.25 -9.97 -0.14
C MET A 77 4.09 -8.78 0.23
N THR A 78 5.41 -8.94 0.15
CA THR A 78 6.35 -7.84 0.41
C THR A 78 7.06 -7.46 -0.88
N GLN A 79 7.14 -6.16 -1.14
CA GLN A 79 7.93 -5.61 -2.24
C GLN A 79 9.06 -4.77 -1.65
N THR A 80 10.30 -5.11 -1.98
CA THR A 80 11.47 -4.40 -1.49
C THR A 80 12.61 -4.51 -2.51
N PRO A 81 13.45 -3.48 -2.69
CA PRO A 81 13.38 -2.20 -2.01
C PRO A 81 12.32 -1.28 -2.63
N ALA A 82 11.71 -0.47 -1.80
CA ALA A 82 10.71 0.51 -2.22
C ALA A 82 11.11 1.90 -1.73
N PRO A 83 10.58 2.98 -2.35
CA PRO A 83 10.94 4.34 -1.93
C PRO A 83 10.50 4.66 -0.50
N ALA A 84 9.38 4.06 -0.06
CA ALA A 84 8.81 4.35 1.26
C ALA A 84 7.99 3.16 1.72
N PHE A 85 7.73 3.10 3.03
CA PHE A 85 6.84 2.10 3.59
C PHE A 85 5.40 2.38 3.16
N ARG A 86 4.68 1.34 2.79
CA ARG A 86 3.30 1.47 2.33
C ARG A 86 2.59 0.13 2.49
N VAL A 87 1.34 0.19 2.93
CA VAL A 87 0.49 -1.00 3.02
C VAL A 87 -0.72 -0.79 2.13
N ARG A 88 -0.96 -1.71 1.22
CA ARG A 88 -2.13 -1.69 0.35
C ARG A 88 -2.90 -2.97 0.48
N LEU A 89 -4.23 -2.85 0.54
CA LEU A 89 -5.11 -4.01 0.54
C LEU A 89 -5.82 -4.07 -0.81
N VAL A 90 -5.67 -5.20 -1.48
CA VAL A 90 -6.37 -5.47 -2.73
C VAL A 90 -7.46 -6.49 -2.44
N GLY A 91 -8.69 -6.15 -2.79
CA GLY A 91 -9.84 -7.03 -2.59
C GLY A 91 -9.85 -8.19 -3.57
N LYS A 92 -10.77 -9.14 -3.38
CA LYS A 92 -10.91 -10.28 -4.28
C LYS A 92 -11.28 -9.85 -5.70
N ASP A 93 -11.94 -8.70 -5.84
CA ASP A 93 -12.29 -8.15 -7.14
C ASP A 93 -11.14 -7.48 -7.87
N GLY A 94 -9.96 -7.42 -7.24
CA GLY A 94 -8.77 -6.79 -7.81
C GLY A 94 -8.65 -5.31 -7.53
N GLY A 95 -9.61 -4.71 -6.85
CA GLY A 95 -9.57 -3.27 -6.53
C GLY A 95 -8.80 -2.98 -5.26
N VAL A 96 -8.12 -1.84 -5.23
CA VAL A 96 -7.41 -1.38 -4.03
C VAL A 96 -8.43 -0.82 -3.05
N LYS A 97 -8.46 -1.39 -1.85
CA LYS A 97 -9.42 -1.02 -0.80
C LYS A 97 -8.80 -0.17 0.29
N LEU A 98 -7.49 -0.20 0.42
CA LEU A 98 -6.76 0.52 1.45
C LEU A 98 -5.37 0.83 0.94
N ASP A 99 -4.86 2.01 1.28
CA ASP A 99 -3.54 2.45 0.86
C ASP A 99 -3.04 3.43 1.92
N VAL A 100 -2.14 2.98 2.77
CA VAL A 100 -1.63 3.80 3.88
C VAL A 100 -0.12 3.73 3.95
N GLY A 101 0.49 4.80 4.45
CA GLY A 101 1.94 4.92 4.56
C GLY A 101 2.51 4.60 5.94
N THR A 102 1.68 4.10 6.85
CA THR A 102 2.10 3.76 8.21
C THR A 102 1.58 2.38 8.58
N PRO A 103 2.20 1.71 9.56
CA PRO A 103 1.68 0.42 10.01
C PRO A 103 0.26 0.55 10.54
N MET A 104 -0.55 -0.46 10.28
CA MET A 104 -1.93 -0.49 10.75
C MET A 104 -2.14 -1.67 11.69
N THR A 105 -3.14 -1.53 12.56
CA THR A 105 -3.48 -2.62 13.46
C THR A 105 -4.29 -3.69 12.72
N THR A 106 -4.17 -4.93 13.17
CA THR A 106 -4.99 -6.02 12.62
C THR A 106 -6.46 -5.80 12.91
N ASP A 107 -6.81 -5.23 14.05
CA ASP A 107 -8.21 -4.94 14.35
C ASP A 107 -8.83 -3.98 13.33
N ALA A 108 -8.11 -2.92 12.96
CA ALA A 108 -8.59 -1.98 11.96
C ALA A 108 -8.72 -2.66 10.58
N LEU A 109 -7.75 -3.50 10.23
CA LEU A 109 -7.77 -4.23 8.97
C LEU A 109 -8.98 -5.18 8.92
N PHE A 110 -9.19 -5.95 9.98
CA PHE A 110 -10.29 -6.92 10.02
C PHE A 110 -11.64 -6.23 10.00
N ALA A 111 -11.78 -5.10 10.70
CA ALA A 111 -13.03 -4.33 10.67
C ALA A 111 -13.35 -3.86 9.26
N LEU A 112 -12.33 -3.40 8.54
CA LEU A 112 -12.52 -2.96 7.15
C LEU A 112 -12.95 -4.12 6.25
N ILE A 113 -12.29 -5.26 6.36
CA ILE A 113 -12.61 -6.43 5.53
C ILE A 113 -13.98 -6.97 5.87
N ASP A 114 -14.31 -7.09 7.14
CA ASP A 114 -15.58 -7.69 7.57
C ASP A 114 -16.78 -6.83 7.17
N ALA A 115 -16.57 -5.56 6.85
CA ALA A 115 -17.62 -4.70 6.33
C ALA A 115 -17.82 -4.83 4.81
N MET A 116 -16.95 -5.55 4.12
CA MET A 116 -17.06 -5.73 2.67
C MET A 116 -18.19 -6.69 2.33
N PRO A 117 -18.99 -6.38 1.26
CA PRO A 117 -20.12 -7.25 0.91
C PRO A 117 -19.72 -8.70 0.65
N MET A 118 -18.63 -8.93 -0.07
CA MET A 118 -18.18 -10.28 -0.39
C MET A 118 -17.78 -11.04 0.87
N ARG A 119 -17.14 -10.35 1.83
CA ARG A 119 -16.80 -10.96 3.11
C ARG A 119 -18.03 -11.29 3.93
N GLN A 120 -19.04 -10.42 3.88
CA GLN A 120 -20.29 -10.68 4.60
C GLN A 120 -21.01 -11.91 4.03
N ASP A 121 -20.96 -12.08 2.71
CA ASP A 121 -21.49 -13.29 2.08
C ASP A 121 -20.72 -14.53 2.53
N GLU A 122 -19.39 -14.44 2.62
CA GLU A 122 -18.57 -15.56 3.11
C GLU A 122 -18.96 -15.95 4.53
N MET A 123 -19.18 -14.96 5.39
CA MET A 123 -19.56 -15.23 6.78
C MET A 123 -20.97 -15.80 6.89
N SER A 124 -21.88 -15.37 6.02
CA SER A 124 -23.26 -15.85 6.03
C SER A 124 -23.40 -17.27 5.51
N ASN A 125 -22.47 -17.72 4.70
CA ASN A 125 -22.53 -19.03 4.05
C ASN A 125 -21.78 -20.12 4.82
N ARG A 126 -21.42 -19.88 6.05
CA ARG A 126 -20.73 -20.86 6.90
C ARG A 126 -21.67 -21.74 7.65
#